data_a750e5cc9248a6dc339b5f6fe563fb42
#
_entry.id   a750e5cc9248a6dc339b5f6fe563fb42
#
_cell.length_a   1.000
_cell.length_b   1.000
_cell.length_c   1.000
_cell.angle_alpha   90.00
_cell.angle_beta   90.00
_cell.angle_gamma   90.00
#
_symmetry.space_group_name_H-M   'P 1'
#
loop_
_entity.id
_entity.type
_entity.pdbx_description
1 polymer ?
#
loop_
_entity_poly.entity_id
_entity_poly.type
_entity_poly.pdbx_seq_one_letter_code
_entity_poly.pdbx_strand_id
1 'polypeptide(L)'
;MDEKIVQDLIDRLIDLSFAEDIGDGDHTTLSSIPADAMGKSKLLIKEEGILAGIEIAKMVFHRFDPTMKVEVFIEDGTWVKPGDVAMIVEGKIQSLLQTERLMLNIMQRMSGIATMTNRYVKKLEGTKTRVLDTRKTTPGMRILEKMAVKIGGGCNHRIGLFDMILLKDNHVDFSGGIHNAVTRAKEYCKAKGKNLKIELEVRNFDELQQALDEGVDRIMFDNFTPEDTKKAVEIVASRCETESSGGITYETMLPYAQAGVDFISFGALTHSVKGMDMSFKAC
;
A
#
# COMPACT_ATOMS: atom_id res chain seq x y z
N MET A 1 -12.91 -3.87 -1.67
CA MET A 1 -12.74 -5.06 -2.54
C MET A 1 -13.21 -6.26 -1.74
N ASP A 2 -13.86 -7.23 -2.37
CA ASP A 2 -14.30 -8.48 -1.74
C ASP A 2 -13.08 -9.23 -1.16
N GLU A 3 -13.19 -9.74 0.07
CA GLU A 3 -12.13 -10.47 0.76
C GLU A 3 -11.67 -11.70 -0.03
N LYS A 4 -12.61 -12.38 -0.70
CA LYS A 4 -12.29 -13.52 -1.56
C LYS A 4 -11.40 -13.14 -2.75
N ILE A 5 -11.61 -11.97 -3.34
CA ILE A 5 -10.77 -11.48 -4.45
C ILE A 5 -9.38 -11.11 -3.92
N VAL A 6 -9.30 -10.51 -2.72
CA VAL A 6 -8.02 -10.21 -2.07
C VAL A 6 -7.23 -11.49 -1.85
N GLN A 7 -7.87 -12.50 -1.26
CA GLN A 7 -7.25 -13.80 -1.02
C GLN A 7 -6.74 -14.46 -2.31
N ASP A 8 -7.58 -14.52 -3.37
CA ASP A 8 -7.21 -15.08 -4.67
C ASP A 8 -5.98 -14.37 -5.29
N LEU A 9 -5.90 -13.04 -5.16
CA LEU A 9 -4.76 -12.29 -5.68
C LEU A 9 -3.48 -12.57 -4.90
N ILE A 10 -3.56 -12.75 -3.58
CA ILE A 10 -2.42 -13.11 -2.73
C ILE A 10 -1.96 -14.53 -3.06
N ASP A 11 -2.88 -15.50 -3.15
CA ASP A 11 -2.57 -16.88 -3.48
C ASP A 11 -1.87 -17.01 -4.83
N ARG A 12 -2.35 -16.29 -5.86
CA ARG A 12 -1.71 -16.25 -7.19
C ARG A 12 -0.32 -15.65 -7.15
N LEU A 13 -0.10 -14.60 -6.35
CA LEU A 13 1.22 -14.02 -6.17
C LEU A 13 2.19 -15.03 -5.55
N ILE A 14 1.76 -15.73 -4.51
CA ILE A 14 2.57 -16.75 -3.83
C ILE A 14 2.89 -17.90 -4.80
N ASP A 15 1.88 -18.42 -5.51
CA ASP A 15 2.06 -19.52 -6.47
C ASP A 15 3.03 -19.13 -7.61
N LEU A 16 2.88 -17.92 -8.17
CA LEU A 16 3.77 -17.40 -9.19
C LEU A 16 5.22 -17.28 -8.67
N SER A 17 5.38 -16.78 -7.44
CA SER A 17 6.69 -16.58 -6.84
C SER A 17 7.38 -17.93 -6.53
N PHE A 18 6.66 -18.95 -6.09
CA PHE A 18 7.21 -20.29 -5.94
C PHE A 18 7.60 -20.90 -7.30
N ALA A 19 6.78 -20.70 -8.34
CA ALA A 19 7.12 -21.19 -9.66
C ALA A 19 8.37 -20.49 -10.23
N GLU A 20 8.57 -19.20 -9.95
CA GLU A 20 9.75 -18.43 -10.35
C GLU A 20 11.02 -18.87 -9.62
N ASP A 21 10.95 -19.09 -8.29
CA ASP A 21 12.14 -19.29 -7.44
C ASP A 21 12.55 -20.77 -7.35
N ILE A 22 11.60 -21.70 -7.36
CA ILE A 22 11.85 -23.13 -7.15
C ILE A 22 11.95 -23.90 -8.49
N GLY A 23 11.10 -23.57 -9.47
CA GLY A 23 11.07 -24.23 -10.77
C GLY A 23 10.84 -25.76 -10.63
N ASP A 24 11.77 -26.55 -11.11
CA ASP A 24 11.76 -28.01 -11.03
C ASP A 24 12.39 -28.57 -9.72
N GLY A 25 12.85 -27.70 -8.80
CA GLY A 25 13.32 -28.05 -7.47
C GLY A 25 14.48 -27.21 -6.96
N ASP A 26 14.54 -27.01 -5.65
CA ASP A 26 15.71 -26.45 -4.96
C ASP A 26 16.79 -27.55 -4.86
N HIS A 27 17.63 -27.63 -5.88
CA HIS A 27 18.66 -28.68 -5.97
C HIS A 27 19.69 -28.63 -4.84
N THR A 28 19.95 -27.45 -4.26
CA THR A 28 20.84 -27.30 -3.10
C THR A 28 20.25 -28.01 -1.89
N THR A 29 19.02 -27.67 -1.54
CA THR A 29 18.33 -28.22 -0.38
C THR A 29 18.04 -29.72 -0.59
N LEU A 30 17.50 -30.09 -1.76
CA LEU A 30 17.14 -31.50 -2.04
C LEU A 30 18.34 -32.44 -2.06
N SER A 31 19.53 -31.96 -2.46
CA SER A 31 20.75 -32.79 -2.50
C SER A 31 21.48 -32.89 -1.15
N SER A 32 21.29 -31.90 -0.25
CA SER A 32 22.08 -31.80 0.98
C SER A 32 21.31 -32.10 2.27
N ILE A 33 19.98 -31.99 2.26
CA ILE A 33 19.15 -32.16 3.46
C ILE A 33 18.27 -33.39 3.33
N PRO A 34 18.26 -34.31 4.30
CA PRO A 34 17.34 -35.47 4.30
C PRO A 34 15.87 -35.00 4.27
N ALA A 35 15.03 -35.72 3.50
CA ALA A 35 13.64 -35.34 3.26
C ALA A 35 12.74 -35.35 4.52
N ASP A 36 13.13 -36.15 5.53
CA ASP A 36 12.45 -36.29 6.82
C ASP A 36 13.04 -35.43 7.93
N ALA A 37 14.13 -34.70 7.66
CA ALA A 37 14.78 -33.88 8.65
C ALA A 37 13.86 -32.73 9.10
N MET A 38 13.65 -32.64 10.43
CA MET A 38 12.84 -31.59 11.08
C MET A 38 13.73 -30.55 11.76
N GLY A 39 13.28 -29.33 11.79
CA GLY A 39 14.02 -28.24 12.42
C GLY A 39 13.16 -27.02 12.73
N LYS A 40 13.84 -26.00 13.24
CA LYS A 40 13.23 -24.71 13.56
C LYS A 40 14.08 -23.57 12.98
N SER A 41 13.41 -22.51 12.55
CA SER A 41 14.05 -21.26 12.17
C SER A 41 13.33 -20.08 12.80
N LYS A 42 14.08 -19.03 13.13
CA LYS A 42 13.56 -17.77 13.70
C LYS A 42 13.72 -16.62 12.74
N LEU A 43 12.70 -15.76 12.66
CA LEU A 43 12.79 -14.48 11.99
C LEU A 43 13.43 -13.45 12.91
N LEU A 44 14.64 -13.03 12.55
CA LEU A 44 15.45 -12.06 13.31
C LEU A 44 15.43 -10.71 12.62
N ILE A 45 15.04 -9.68 13.37
CA ILE A 45 15.05 -8.28 12.92
C ILE A 45 16.48 -7.74 12.97
N LYS A 46 16.91 -7.03 11.92
CA LYS A 46 18.26 -6.46 11.78
C LYS A 46 18.28 -4.95 11.58
N GLU A 47 17.13 -4.35 11.34
CA GLU A 47 16.94 -2.89 11.20
C GLU A 47 15.69 -2.46 11.98
N GLU A 48 15.68 -1.25 12.55
CA GLU A 48 14.52 -0.74 13.29
C GLU A 48 13.41 -0.25 12.36
N GLY A 49 12.16 -0.44 12.76
CA GLY A 49 11.01 0.01 11.99
C GLY A 49 9.69 -0.60 12.42
N ILE A 50 8.67 -0.47 11.60
CA ILE A 50 7.36 -1.11 11.77
C ILE A 50 7.37 -2.49 11.11
N LEU A 51 7.11 -3.52 11.88
CA LEU A 51 6.95 -4.89 11.35
C LEU A 51 5.65 -4.98 10.55
N ALA A 52 5.72 -5.58 9.35
CA ALA A 52 4.55 -5.83 8.52
C ALA A 52 4.73 -7.08 7.64
N GLY A 53 3.66 -7.87 7.52
CA GLY A 53 3.60 -9.05 6.66
C GLY A 53 3.57 -10.38 7.40
N ILE A 54 3.35 -10.41 8.71
CA ILE A 54 3.25 -11.65 9.52
C ILE A 54 2.15 -12.57 8.97
N GLU A 55 0.96 -12.02 8.70
CA GLU A 55 -0.15 -12.83 8.17
C GLU A 55 0.17 -13.38 6.76
N ILE A 56 0.86 -12.58 5.94
CA ILE A 56 1.28 -13.04 4.60
C ILE A 56 2.37 -14.12 4.72
N ALA A 57 3.31 -13.98 5.66
CA ALA A 57 4.31 -15.01 5.94
C ALA A 57 3.67 -16.35 6.33
N LYS A 58 2.65 -16.34 7.20
CA LYS A 58 1.87 -17.54 7.54
C LYS A 58 1.23 -18.17 6.31
N MET A 59 0.67 -17.36 5.40
CA MET A 59 0.09 -17.85 4.15
C MET A 59 1.15 -18.46 3.23
N VAL A 60 2.35 -17.88 3.13
CA VAL A 60 3.48 -18.44 2.36
C VAL A 60 3.86 -19.81 2.89
N PHE A 61 4.07 -19.94 4.21
CA PHE A 61 4.42 -21.23 4.83
C PHE A 61 3.33 -22.28 4.62
N HIS A 62 2.08 -21.93 4.95
CA HIS A 62 0.96 -22.86 4.83
C HIS A 62 0.68 -23.29 3.39
N ARG A 63 0.84 -22.39 2.42
CA ARG A 63 0.67 -22.69 1.00
C ARG A 63 1.69 -23.69 0.49
N PHE A 64 2.91 -23.63 1.00
CA PHE A 64 4.00 -24.54 0.61
C PHE A 64 3.92 -25.89 1.34
N ASP A 65 3.80 -25.86 2.67
CA ASP A 65 3.70 -27.03 3.51
C ASP A 65 2.75 -26.76 4.70
N PRO A 66 1.49 -27.25 4.63
CA PRO A 66 0.48 -26.98 5.65
C PRO A 66 0.81 -27.63 7.02
N THR A 67 1.87 -28.46 7.12
CA THR A 67 2.30 -29.06 8.39
C THR A 67 3.23 -28.15 9.20
N MET A 68 3.74 -27.07 8.60
CA MET A 68 4.58 -26.10 9.31
C MET A 68 3.81 -25.39 10.42
N LYS A 69 4.46 -25.23 11.58
CA LYS A 69 3.92 -24.52 12.75
C LYS A 69 4.60 -23.18 12.90
N VAL A 70 3.82 -22.12 12.93
CA VAL A 70 4.30 -20.74 13.09
C VAL A 70 3.90 -20.23 14.46
N GLU A 71 4.87 -19.89 15.29
CA GLU A 71 4.69 -19.23 16.59
C GLU A 71 5.10 -17.76 16.45
N VAL A 72 4.16 -16.83 16.64
CA VAL A 72 4.37 -15.39 16.48
C VAL A 72 4.56 -14.75 17.84
N PHE A 73 5.59 -13.90 17.98
CA PHE A 73 5.90 -13.14 19.19
C PHE A 73 5.63 -11.65 19.02
N ILE A 74 5.68 -11.15 17.79
CA ILE A 74 5.49 -9.72 17.49
C ILE A 74 4.53 -9.61 16.30
N GLU A 75 3.44 -8.87 16.51
CA GLU A 75 2.40 -8.67 15.51
C GLU A 75 2.69 -7.49 14.56
N ASP A 76 2.01 -7.49 13.40
CA ASP A 76 2.06 -6.40 12.44
C ASP A 76 1.71 -5.04 13.10
N GLY A 77 2.39 -3.97 12.68
CA GLY A 77 2.20 -2.62 13.21
C GLY A 77 3.06 -2.29 14.44
N THR A 78 3.76 -3.28 14.99
CA THR A 78 4.64 -3.08 16.14
C THR A 78 5.97 -2.46 15.69
N TRP A 79 6.49 -1.48 16.47
CA TRP A 79 7.85 -0.97 16.28
C TRP A 79 8.86 -2.00 16.80
N VAL A 80 9.77 -2.42 15.95
CA VAL A 80 10.82 -3.41 16.25
C VAL A 80 12.21 -2.83 16.11
N LYS A 81 13.20 -3.50 16.70
CA LYS A 81 14.61 -3.12 16.70
C LYS A 81 15.53 -4.31 16.42
N PRO A 82 16.79 -4.06 16.03
CA PRO A 82 17.76 -5.13 15.83
C PRO A 82 17.87 -6.06 17.04
N GLY A 83 17.83 -7.36 16.78
CA GLY A 83 17.87 -8.43 17.78
C GLY A 83 16.52 -8.98 18.18
N ASP A 84 15.42 -8.30 17.87
CA ASP A 84 14.08 -8.83 18.13
C ASP A 84 13.82 -10.10 17.27
N VAL A 85 13.14 -11.08 17.87
CA VAL A 85 12.68 -12.30 17.20
C VAL A 85 11.18 -12.17 16.99
N ALA A 86 10.75 -12.05 15.71
CA ALA A 86 9.34 -11.82 15.40
C ALA A 86 8.51 -13.10 15.40
N MET A 87 9.07 -14.20 14.94
CA MET A 87 8.40 -15.52 14.93
C MET A 87 9.43 -16.67 14.92
N ILE A 88 8.97 -17.85 15.31
CA ILE A 88 9.66 -19.13 15.11
C ILE A 88 8.76 -20.01 14.22
N VAL A 89 9.38 -20.68 13.26
CA VAL A 89 8.71 -21.65 12.38
C VAL A 89 9.35 -23.01 12.56
N GLU A 90 8.53 -24.04 12.83
CA GLU A 90 8.93 -25.43 12.97
C GLU A 90 8.35 -26.27 11.83
N GLY A 91 9.14 -27.11 11.21
CA GLY A 91 8.71 -27.98 10.13
C GLY A 91 9.84 -28.78 9.51
N LYS A 92 9.59 -29.33 8.32
CA LYS A 92 10.65 -29.97 7.53
C LYS A 92 11.70 -28.92 7.16
N ILE A 93 12.99 -29.27 7.34
CA ILE A 93 14.09 -28.34 7.02
C ILE A 93 14.05 -27.95 5.53
N GLN A 94 13.73 -28.89 4.64
CA GLN A 94 13.56 -28.60 3.22
C GLN A 94 12.47 -27.54 2.99
N SER A 95 11.31 -27.60 3.65
CA SER A 95 10.23 -26.63 3.53
C SER A 95 10.64 -25.27 4.09
N LEU A 96 11.35 -25.21 5.22
CA LEU A 96 11.86 -23.97 5.81
C LEU A 96 12.81 -23.24 4.86
N LEU A 97 13.75 -23.96 4.23
CA LEU A 97 14.74 -23.37 3.33
C LEU A 97 14.11 -22.87 2.01
N GLN A 98 13.18 -23.62 1.44
CA GLN A 98 12.52 -23.27 0.17
C GLN A 98 11.54 -22.11 0.30
N THR A 99 11.00 -21.86 1.49
CA THR A 99 10.07 -20.75 1.74
C THR A 99 10.76 -19.46 2.22
N GLU A 100 12.00 -19.57 2.71
CA GLU A 100 12.76 -18.46 3.34
C GLU A 100 12.80 -17.21 2.46
N ARG A 101 13.23 -17.36 1.20
CA ARG A 101 13.49 -16.19 0.35
C ARG A 101 12.22 -15.42 0.00
N LEU A 102 11.16 -16.12 -0.39
CA LEU A 102 9.87 -15.49 -0.70
C LEU A 102 9.30 -14.77 0.53
N MET A 103 9.28 -15.44 1.67
CA MET A 103 8.79 -14.87 2.93
C MET A 103 9.59 -13.60 3.28
N LEU A 104 10.93 -13.65 3.24
CA LEU A 104 11.78 -12.50 3.54
C LEU A 104 11.56 -11.34 2.57
N ASN A 105 11.48 -11.60 1.26
CA ASN A 105 11.26 -10.56 0.26
C ASN A 105 9.94 -9.80 0.51
N ILE A 106 8.88 -10.52 0.83
CA ILE A 106 7.58 -9.93 1.14
C ILE A 106 7.65 -9.10 2.43
N MET A 107 8.13 -9.69 3.52
CA MET A 107 8.15 -9.03 4.82
C MET A 107 9.08 -7.83 4.87
N GLN A 108 10.26 -7.92 4.27
CA GLN A 108 11.22 -6.80 4.15
C GLN A 108 10.60 -5.63 3.41
N ARG A 109 9.91 -5.90 2.28
CA ARG A 109 9.23 -4.86 1.50
C ARG A 109 8.06 -4.25 2.25
N MET A 110 7.17 -5.07 2.81
CA MET A 110 6.00 -4.58 3.54
C MET A 110 6.43 -3.76 4.77
N SER A 111 7.42 -4.22 5.52
CA SER A 111 7.93 -3.51 6.70
C SER A 111 8.64 -2.21 6.31
N GLY A 112 9.36 -2.17 5.20
CA GLY A 112 9.92 -0.93 4.65
C GLY A 112 8.84 0.10 4.32
N ILE A 113 7.76 -0.31 3.64
CA ILE A 113 6.60 0.54 3.32
C ILE A 113 5.91 1.03 4.59
N ALA A 114 5.62 0.14 5.54
CA ALA A 114 4.98 0.48 6.80
C ALA A 114 5.82 1.48 7.61
N THR A 115 7.14 1.27 7.68
CA THR A 115 8.09 2.15 8.37
C THR A 115 8.13 3.54 7.72
N MET A 116 8.25 3.60 6.39
CA MET A 116 8.22 4.87 5.67
C MET A 116 6.90 5.60 5.86
N THR A 117 5.78 4.90 5.72
CA THR A 117 4.44 5.47 5.94
C THR A 117 4.30 6.03 7.35
N ASN A 118 4.75 5.30 8.38
CA ASN A 118 4.69 5.74 9.76
C ASN A 118 5.49 7.04 9.99
N ARG A 119 6.67 7.20 9.36
CA ARG A 119 7.44 8.45 9.41
C ARG A 119 6.66 9.62 8.82
N TYR A 120 5.96 9.41 7.69
CA TYR A 120 5.11 10.44 7.06
C TYR A 120 3.92 10.79 7.96
N VAL A 121 3.23 9.79 8.52
CA VAL A 121 2.11 10.00 9.44
C VAL A 121 2.55 10.77 10.67
N LYS A 122 3.64 10.39 11.31
CA LYS A 122 4.19 11.11 12.49
C LYS A 122 4.54 12.56 12.18
N LYS A 123 5.06 12.85 10.99
CA LYS A 123 5.36 14.24 10.60
C LYS A 123 4.13 15.12 10.47
N LEU A 124 2.95 14.53 10.23
CA LEU A 124 1.67 15.23 10.13
C LEU A 124 0.89 15.28 11.46
N GLU A 125 1.43 14.73 12.55
CA GLU A 125 0.78 14.80 13.88
C GLU A 125 0.47 16.25 14.26
N GLY A 126 -0.73 16.45 14.83
CA GLY A 126 -1.24 17.79 15.15
C GLY A 126 -1.97 18.50 14.01
N THR A 127 -2.01 17.90 12.80
CA THR A 127 -2.87 18.34 11.69
C THR A 127 -4.04 17.38 11.46
N LYS A 128 -5.08 17.79 10.71
CA LYS A 128 -6.17 16.87 10.30
C LYS A 128 -5.81 16.03 9.09
N THR A 129 -4.71 16.34 8.41
CA THR A 129 -4.33 15.77 7.13
C THR A 129 -3.87 14.32 7.27
N ARG A 130 -4.34 13.45 6.39
CA ARG A 130 -3.98 12.04 6.33
C ARG A 130 -3.11 11.72 5.13
N VAL A 131 -2.19 10.78 5.31
CA VAL A 131 -1.29 10.28 4.27
C VAL A 131 -2.03 9.26 3.41
N LEU A 132 -2.03 9.45 2.07
CA LEU A 132 -2.57 8.50 1.10
C LEU A 132 -1.47 7.84 0.27
N ASP A 133 -1.66 6.58 -0.08
CA ASP A 133 -0.92 5.92 -1.15
C ASP A 133 -1.45 6.30 -2.55
N THR A 134 -0.94 5.62 -3.56
CA THR A 134 -1.37 5.79 -4.95
C THR A 134 -1.49 4.43 -5.65
N ARG A 135 -1.73 4.43 -6.98
CA ARG A 135 -1.62 3.23 -7.82
C ARG A 135 -0.21 2.99 -8.38
N LYS A 136 0.78 3.79 -7.98
CA LYS A 136 2.20 3.63 -8.39
C LYS A 136 2.86 2.51 -7.58
N THR A 137 2.33 1.30 -7.70
CA THR A 137 2.75 0.10 -6.98
C THR A 137 3.53 -0.85 -7.89
N THR A 138 4.32 -1.74 -7.30
CA THR A 138 4.94 -2.85 -8.04
C THR A 138 3.86 -3.74 -8.67
N PRO A 139 3.96 -4.07 -9.97
CA PRO A 139 3.02 -4.99 -10.61
C PRO A 139 2.88 -6.30 -9.82
N GLY A 140 1.64 -6.74 -9.60
CA GLY A 140 1.32 -7.92 -8.78
C GLY A 140 1.30 -7.70 -7.27
N MET A 141 2.06 -6.74 -6.72
CA MET A 141 2.19 -6.54 -5.27
C MET A 141 1.25 -5.51 -4.66
N ARG A 142 0.35 -4.90 -5.43
CA ARG A 142 -0.48 -3.77 -4.95
C ARG A 142 -1.24 -4.05 -3.67
N ILE A 143 -1.80 -5.25 -3.52
CA ILE A 143 -2.56 -5.61 -2.32
C ILE A 143 -1.66 -5.57 -1.10
N LEU A 144 -0.49 -6.19 -1.15
CA LEU A 144 0.45 -6.24 -0.03
C LEU A 144 1.02 -4.85 0.29
N GLU A 145 1.36 -4.06 -0.74
CA GLU A 145 1.90 -2.71 -0.55
C GLU A 145 0.86 -1.78 0.09
N LYS A 146 -0.41 -1.86 -0.32
CA LYS A 146 -1.49 -1.08 0.28
C LYS A 146 -1.86 -1.56 1.70
N MET A 147 -1.75 -2.86 1.99
CA MET A 147 -1.83 -3.38 3.36
C MET A 147 -0.73 -2.78 4.23
N ALA A 148 0.50 -2.76 3.74
CA ALA A 148 1.64 -2.20 4.46
C ALA A 148 1.48 -0.70 4.75
N VAL A 149 0.91 0.09 3.82
CA VAL A 149 0.57 1.49 4.06
C VAL A 149 -0.42 1.64 5.22
N LYS A 150 -1.46 0.80 5.28
CA LYS A 150 -2.41 0.81 6.42
C LYS A 150 -1.73 0.43 7.74
N ILE A 151 -0.89 -0.60 7.73
CA ILE A 151 -0.14 -1.04 8.91
C ILE A 151 0.75 0.10 9.43
N GLY A 152 1.35 0.90 8.54
CA GLY A 152 2.12 2.09 8.89
C GLY A 152 1.31 3.29 9.37
N GLY A 153 -0.04 3.19 9.41
CA GLY A 153 -0.95 4.26 9.86
C GLY A 153 -1.45 5.18 8.74
N GLY A 154 -1.11 4.93 7.48
CA GLY A 154 -1.62 5.66 6.32
C GLY A 154 -3.01 5.18 5.88
N CYS A 155 -3.54 5.85 4.86
CA CYS A 155 -4.80 5.50 4.21
C CYS A 155 -4.55 5.03 2.77
N ASN A 156 -5.44 4.19 2.27
CA ASN A 156 -5.40 3.79 0.87
C ASN A 156 -6.27 4.71 0.01
N HIS A 157 -5.70 5.20 -1.08
CA HIS A 157 -6.45 5.69 -2.23
C HIS A 157 -7.10 4.49 -2.96
N ARG A 158 -7.88 4.73 -4.02
CA ARG A 158 -8.51 3.67 -4.81
C ARG A 158 -7.52 2.53 -5.10
N ILE A 159 -8.01 1.29 -5.00
CA ILE A 159 -7.19 0.10 -5.23
C ILE A 159 -6.95 -0.12 -6.72
N GLY A 160 -7.97 0.14 -7.53
CA GLY A 160 -7.90 -0.07 -8.97
C GLY A 160 -8.66 0.98 -9.77
N LEU A 161 -9.09 0.59 -10.96
CA LEU A 161 -9.94 1.42 -11.82
C LEU A 161 -11.44 1.14 -11.59
N PHE A 162 -11.75 0.26 -10.64
CA PHE A 162 -13.08 -0.31 -10.45
C PHE A 162 -13.78 0.19 -9.17
N ASP A 163 -13.07 0.76 -8.22
CA ASP A 163 -13.58 1.09 -6.88
C ASP A 163 -13.78 2.60 -6.64
N MET A 164 -13.34 3.45 -7.58
CA MET A 164 -13.54 4.89 -7.55
C MET A 164 -13.28 5.50 -8.92
N ILE A 165 -14.07 6.47 -9.34
CA ILE A 165 -13.81 7.27 -10.54
C ILE A 165 -12.85 8.39 -10.15
N LEU A 166 -11.72 8.50 -10.86
CA LEU A 166 -10.81 9.63 -10.78
C LEU A 166 -10.66 10.23 -12.16
N LEU A 167 -11.27 11.39 -12.35
CA LEU A 167 -11.21 12.20 -13.58
C LEU A 167 -9.94 13.04 -13.52
N LYS A 168 -9.03 12.78 -14.43
CA LYS A 168 -7.76 13.50 -14.59
C LYS A 168 -7.84 14.47 -15.75
N ASP A 169 -6.81 15.30 -15.91
CA ASP A 169 -6.63 16.26 -17.00
C ASP A 169 -7.06 15.69 -18.36
N ASN A 170 -6.49 14.59 -18.78
CA ASN A 170 -6.81 13.94 -20.05
C ASN A 170 -8.29 13.51 -20.16
N HIS A 171 -8.91 13.05 -19.06
CA HIS A 171 -10.34 12.69 -19.09
C HIS A 171 -11.21 13.94 -19.30
N VAL A 172 -10.86 15.03 -18.66
CA VAL A 172 -11.56 16.31 -18.80
C VAL A 172 -11.40 16.86 -20.23
N ASP A 173 -10.16 16.88 -20.71
CA ASP A 173 -9.84 17.45 -22.04
C ASP A 173 -10.51 16.63 -23.16
N PHE A 174 -10.42 15.30 -23.14
CA PHE A 174 -11.10 14.44 -24.14
C PHE A 174 -12.62 14.41 -24.00
N SER A 175 -13.18 14.76 -22.84
CA SER A 175 -14.63 14.85 -22.66
C SER A 175 -15.20 16.18 -23.16
N GLY A 176 -14.35 17.17 -23.43
CA GLY A 176 -14.76 18.54 -23.79
C GLY A 176 -15.14 19.39 -22.59
N GLY A 177 -14.46 19.18 -21.44
CA GLY A 177 -14.58 19.97 -20.22
C GLY A 177 -15.13 19.20 -19.02
N ILE A 178 -15.02 19.85 -17.85
CA ILE A 178 -15.36 19.27 -16.53
C ILE A 178 -16.83 18.85 -16.46
N HIS A 179 -17.74 19.74 -16.88
CA HIS A 179 -19.19 19.46 -16.87
C HIS A 179 -19.50 18.15 -17.61
N ASN A 180 -19.00 18.01 -18.84
CA ASN A 180 -19.23 16.82 -19.65
C ASN A 180 -18.63 15.57 -19.00
N ALA A 181 -17.41 15.65 -18.45
CA ALA A 181 -16.73 14.54 -17.82
C ALA A 181 -17.49 14.02 -16.58
N VAL A 182 -17.90 14.94 -15.70
CA VAL A 182 -18.61 14.60 -14.46
C VAL A 182 -20.03 14.10 -14.75
N THR A 183 -20.76 14.78 -15.66
CA THR A 183 -22.12 14.35 -16.06
C THR A 183 -22.09 12.92 -16.59
N ARG A 184 -21.18 12.59 -17.55
CA ARG A 184 -21.04 11.23 -18.10
C ARG A 184 -20.63 10.22 -17.03
N ALA A 185 -19.78 10.58 -16.08
CA ALA A 185 -19.41 9.71 -14.96
C ALA A 185 -20.62 9.38 -14.09
N LYS A 186 -21.45 10.36 -13.74
CA LYS A 186 -22.69 10.17 -12.97
C LYS A 186 -23.71 9.30 -13.72
N GLU A 187 -23.91 9.57 -15.02
CA GLU A 187 -24.78 8.76 -15.89
C GLU A 187 -24.31 7.32 -16.00
N TYR A 188 -22.99 7.08 -16.15
CA TYR A 188 -22.40 5.76 -16.13
C TYR A 188 -22.66 5.01 -14.83
N CYS A 189 -22.46 5.66 -13.68
CA CYS A 189 -22.74 5.06 -12.37
C CYS A 189 -24.22 4.67 -12.27
N LYS A 190 -25.13 5.55 -12.65
CA LYS A 190 -26.58 5.31 -12.67
C LYS A 190 -26.94 4.12 -13.59
N ALA A 191 -26.44 4.11 -14.81
CA ALA A 191 -26.71 3.06 -15.80
C ALA A 191 -26.19 1.68 -15.36
N LYS A 192 -25.07 1.64 -14.61
CA LYS A 192 -24.46 0.40 -14.10
C LYS A 192 -24.94 0.01 -12.69
N GLY A 193 -25.80 0.79 -12.06
CA GLY A 193 -26.23 0.57 -10.68
C GLY A 193 -25.07 0.59 -9.68
N LYS A 194 -24.02 1.40 -9.93
CA LYS A 194 -22.85 1.52 -9.09
C LYS A 194 -22.88 2.83 -8.29
N ASN A 195 -22.51 2.76 -7.02
CA ASN A 195 -22.30 3.93 -6.16
C ASN A 195 -20.80 4.16 -5.97
N LEU A 196 -20.14 4.70 -7.00
CA LEU A 196 -18.71 5.01 -6.95
C LEU A 196 -18.52 6.48 -6.60
N LYS A 197 -17.59 6.79 -5.67
CA LYS A 197 -17.12 8.15 -5.45
C LYS A 197 -16.50 8.70 -6.73
N ILE A 198 -16.71 9.98 -6.98
CA ILE A 198 -16.09 10.72 -8.09
C ILE A 198 -15.10 11.71 -7.51
N GLU A 199 -13.84 11.56 -7.88
CA GLU A 199 -12.77 12.49 -7.61
C GLU A 199 -12.37 13.18 -8.91
N LEU A 200 -12.13 14.50 -8.84
CA LEU A 200 -11.70 15.31 -9.96
C LEU A 200 -10.37 16.01 -9.64
N GLU A 201 -9.39 15.82 -10.51
CA GLU A 201 -8.12 16.54 -10.50
C GLU A 201 -8.30 17.91 -11.14
N VAL A 202 -7.91 18.99 -10.44
CA VAL A 202 -8.03 20.38 -10.89
C VAL A 202 -6.66 21.05 -10.94
N ARG A 203 -6.42 21.86 -11.98
CA ARG A 203 -5.15 22.51 -12.30
C ARG A 203 -5.10 23.99 -11.89
N ASN A 204 -6.26 24.60 -11.60
CA ASN A 204 -6.41 26.01 -11.30
C ASN A 204 -7.74 26.31 -10.56
N PHE A 205 -7.94 27.56 -10.16
CA PHE A 205 -9.13 27.99 -9.41
C PHE A 205 -10.42 27.99 -10.25
N ASP A 206 -10.34 28.20 -11.56
CA ASP A 206 -11.51 28.15 -12.43
C ASP A 206 -12.04 26.70 -12.52
N GLU A 207 -11.15 25.72 -12.64
CA GLU A 207 -11.49 24.29 -12.59
C GLU A 207 -12.00 23.89 -11.20
N LEU A 208 -11.42 24.44 -10.13
CA LEU A 208 -11.90 24.22 -8.77
C LEU A 208 -13.36 24.66 -8.63
N GLN A 209 -13.72 25.87 -9.13
CA GLN A 209 -15.10 26.34 -9.06
C GLN A 209 -16.05 25.43 -9.85
N GLN A 210 -15.68 25.04 -11.07
CA GLN A 210 -16.46 24.08 -11.86
C GLN A 210 -16.65 22.73 -11.15
N ALA A 211 -15.59 22.19 -10.50
CA ALA A 211 -15.66 20.95 -9.74
C ALA A 211 -16.68 21.03 -8.58
N LEU A 212 -16.71 22.18 -7.91
CA LEU A 212 -17.65 22.44 -6.82
C LEU A 212 -19.08 22.57 -7.30
N ASP A 213 -19.30 23.22 -8.45
CA ASP A 213 -20.62 23.38 -9.07
C ASP A 213 -21.18 22.01 -9.53
N GLU A 214 -20.29 21.11 -9.98
CA GLU A 214 -20.65 19.74 -10.34
C GLU A 214 -20.88 18.82 -9.12
N GLY A 215 -20.46 19.19 -7.93
CA GLY A 215 -20.67 18.41 -6.70
C GLY A 215 -20.00 17.06 -6.73
N VAL A 216 -18.70 17.03 -6.95
CA VAL A 216 -17.87 15.80 -6.85
C VAL A 216 -17.59 15.45 -5.39
N ASP A 217 -17.26 14.19 -5.10
CA ASP A 217 -17.01 13.71 -3.74
C ASP A 217 -15.65 14.14 -3.19
N ARG A 218 -14.64 14.31 -4.07
CA ARG A 218 -13.29 14.77 -3.72
C ARG A 218 -12.71 15.61 -4.84
N ILE A 219 -11.93 16.61 -4.47
CA ILE A 219 -11.15 17.45 -5.40
C ILE A 219 -9.68 17.27 -5.08
N MET A 220 -8.90 16.89 -6.10
CA MET A 220 -7.44 16.81 -6.02
C MET A 220 -6.82 18.07 -6.61
N PHE A 221 -6.05 18.80 -5.81
CA PHE A 221 -5.27 19.96 -6.24
C PHE A 221 -3.96 19.45 -6.85
N ASP A 222 -3.85 19.52 -8.17
CA ASP A 222 -2.65 19.05 -8.88
C ASP A 222 -1.61 20.16 -8.99
N ASN A 223 -0.45 19.94 -8.38
CA ASN A 223 0.69 20.88 -8.39
C ASN A 223 0.38 22.30 -7.84
N PHE A 224 -0.63 22.47 -6.99
CA PHE A 224 -0.86 23.72 -6.28
C PHE A 224 0.28 24.00 -5.31
N THR A 225 0.60 25.30 -5.09
CA THR A 225 1.50 25.70 -4.01
C THR A 225 0.80 25.56 -2.65
N PRO A 226 1.53 25.54 -1.51
CA PRO A 226 0.88 25.56 -0.19
C PRO A 226 -0.07 26.74 0.01
N GLU A 227 0.29 27.93 -0.52
CA GLU A 227 -0.50 29.15 -0.47
C GLU A 227 -1.80 29.02 -1.28
N ASP A 228 -1.72 28.45 -2.47
CA ASP A 228 -2.90 28.20 -3.32
C ASP A 228 -3.74 27.05 -2.74
N THR A 229 -3.12 26.02 -2.16
CA THR A 229 -3.83 24.96 -1.43
C THR A 229 -4.66 25.54 -0.29
N LYS A 230 -4.10 26.48 0.49
CA LYS A 230 -4.84 27.14 1.57
C LYS A 230 -6.06 27.89 1.06
N LYS A 231 -5.89 28.70 0.01
CA LYS A 231 -7.02 29.42 -0.64
C LYS A 231 -8.07 28.44 -1.18
N ALA A 232 -7.62 27.35 -1.83
CA ALA A 232 -8.49 26.32 -2.37
C ALA A 232 -9.32 25.64 -1.26
N VAL A 233 -8.71 25.29 -0.13
CA VAL A 233 -9.40 24.71 1.03
C VAL A 233 -10.44 25.69 1.60
N GLU A 234 -10.13 26.99 1.68
CA GLU A 234 -11.07 28.03 2.11
C GLU A 234 -12.26 28.14 1.13
N ILE A 235 -12.02 28.09 -0.19
CA ILE A 235 -13.06 28.09 -1.22
C ILE A 235 -13.92 26.82 -1.15
N VAL A 236 -13.32 25.64 -0.97
CA VAL A 236 -14.06 24.37 -0.83
C VAL A 236 -14.98 24.38 0.39
N ALA A 237 -14.56 25.00 1.50
CA ALA A 237 -15.36 25.18 2.71
C ALA A 237 -16.06 23.89 3.20
N SER A 238 -15.34 22.77 3.19
CA SER A 238 -15.81 21.44 3.61
C SER A 238 -17.00 20.88 2.80
N ARG A 239 -17.26 21.38 1.59
CA ARG A 239 -18.31 20.85 0.70
C ARG A 239 -18.00 19.45 0.15
N CYS A 240 -16.71 19.11 0.03
CA CYS A 240 -16.22 17.78 -0.35
C CYS A 240 -14.86 17.52 0.28
N GLU A 241 -14.35 16.28 0.14
CA GLU A 241 -12.98 15.94 0.55
C GLU A 241 -11.96 16.67 -0.34
N THR A 242 -10.79 17.00 0.22
CA THR A 242 -9.69 17.67 -0.49
C THR A 242 -8.41 16.83 -0.45
N GLU A 243 -7.71 16.76 -1.57
CA GLU A 243 -6.43 16.07 -1.69
C GLU A 243 -5.40 16.98 -2.35
N SER A 244 -4.17 17.07 -1.82
CA SER A 244 -3.03 17.66 -2.50
C SER A 244 -2.17 16.58 -3.13
N SER A 245 -1.79 16.79 -4.39
CA SER A 245 -0.94 15.89 -5.17
C SER A 245 0.03 16.68 -6.06
N GLY A 246 1.07 16.01 -6.57
CA GLY A 246 2.06 16.60 -7.46
C GLY A 246 3.32 17.08 -6.74
N GLY A 247 4.45 16.37 -6.91
CA GLY A 247 5.78 16.77 -6.46
C GLY A 247 5.99 16.93 -4.95
N ILE A 248 5.02 16.59 -4.10
CA ILE A 248 5.11 16.73 -2.64
C ILE A 248 6.00 15.63 -2.08
N THR A 249 7.02 16.02 -1.31
CA THR A 249 7.99 15.11 -0.67
C THR A 249 7.81 15.10 0.84
N TYR A 250 8.54 14.19 1.51
CA TYR A 250 8.62 14.19 2.97
C TYR A 250 9.04 15.55 3.53
N GLU A 251 9.98 16.24 2.89
CA GLU A 251 10.50 17.54 3.33
C GLU A 251 9.46 18.65 3.17
N THR A 252 8.69 18.64 2.09
CA THR A 252 7.79 19.74 1.69
C THR A 252 6.34 19.57 2.14
N MET A 253 5.95 18.42 2.72
CA MET A 253 4.55 18.09 2.99
C MET A 253 3.87 18.93 4.08
N LEU A 254 4.61 19.42 5.07
CA LEU A 254 4.03 20.06 6.26
C LEU A 254 3.26 21.35 5.95
N PRO A 255 3.73 22.28 5.09
CA PRO A 255 2.96 23.44 4.68
C PRO A 255 1.61 23.11 4.03
N TYR A 256 1.53 22.03 3.21
CA TYR A 256 0.26 21.57 2.63
C TYR A 256 -0.71 21.06 3.70
N ALA A 257 -0.21 20.31 4.67
CA ALA A 257 -1.04 19.86 5.77
C ALA A 257 -1.54 21.02 6.64
N GLN A 258 -0.69 22.02 6.89
CA GLN A 258 -1.05 23.24 7.62
C GLN A 258 -2.07 24.11 6.84
N ALA A 259 -2.12 24.00 5.51
CA ALA A 259 -3.16 24.60 4.69
C ALA A 259 -4.55 23.99 4.95
N GLY A 260 -4.61 22.83 5.61
CA GLY A 260 -5.86 22.20 6.06
C GLY A 260 -6.51 21.29 5.01
N VAL A 261 -5.75 20.74 4.07
CA VAL A 261 -6.21 19.70 3.15
C VAL A 261 -6.50 18.40 3.92
N ASP A 262 -7.47 17.60 3.45
CA ASP A 262 -7.84 16.35 4.13
C ASP A 262 -6.84 15.23 3.88
N PHE A 263 -6.25 15.18 2.67
CA PHE A 263 -5.30 14.17 2.25
C PHE A 263 -4.11 14.76 1.50
N ILE A 264 -2.97 14.09 1.63
CA ILE A 264 -1.81 14.26 0.74
C ILE A 264 -1.42 12.89 0.22
N SER A 265 -1.34 12.72 -1.12
CA SER A 265 -0.95 11.45 -1.73
C SER A 265 0.52 11.40 -2.09
N PHE A 266 1.15 10.26 -1.80
CA PHE A 266 2.57 10.02 -2.01
C PHE A 266 2.81 8.73 -2.78
N GLY A 267 3.27 8.84 -4.02
CA GLY A 267 3.72 7.69 -4.80
C GLY A 267 4.97 7.03 -4.20
N ALA A 268 5.83 7.82 -3.55
CA ALA A 268 7.09 7.37 -2.95
C ALA A 268 6.89 6.27 -1.91
N LEU A 269 5.74 6.21 -1.22
CA LEU A 269 5.42 5.17 -0.25
C LEU A 269 5.50 3.75 -0.81
N THR A 270 5.37 3.60 -2.12
CA THR A 270 5.35 2.28 -2.78
C THR A 270 6.40 2.13 -3.87
N HIS A 271 6.75 3.19 -4.62
CA HIS A 271 7.71 3.07 -5.70
C HIS A 271 9.17 3.36 -5.33
N SER A 272 9.46 3.94 -4.14
CA SER A 272 10.82 4.35 -3.73
C SER A 272 11.17 3.88 -2.31
N VAL A 273 10.76 2.68 -1.95
CA VAL A 273 10.97 2.11 -0.62
C VAL A 273 12.19 1.20 -0.59
N LYS A 274 13.02 1.36 0.44
CA LYS A 274 14.04 0.40 0.85
C LYS A 274 13.38 -0.68 1.74
N GLY A 275 13.65 -1.95 1.45
CA GLY A 275 13.24 -3.06 2.32
C GLY A 275 13.95 -3.00 3.68
N MET A 276 13.25 -3.36 4.76
CA MET A 276 13.80 -3.46 6.11
C MET A 276 14.64 -4.73 6.26
N ASP A 277 15.84 -4.63 6.79
CA ASP A 277 16.75 -5.79 6.88
C ASP A 277 16.26 -6.82 7.92
N MET A 278 16.15 -8.06 7.49
CA MET A 278 15.73 -9.22 8.29
C MET A 278 16.51 -10.47 7.86
N SER A 279 16.60 -11.45 8.74
CA SER A 279 17.14 -12.78 8.40
C SER A 279 16.33 -13.90 9.04
N PHE A 280 16.30 -15.03 8.35
CA PHE A 280 15.69 -16.26 8.83
C PHE A 280 16.80 -17.22 9.20
N LYS A 281 16.91 -17.62 10.48
CA LYS A 281 18.05 -18.35 11.03
C LYS A 281 17.61 -19.63 11.72
N ALA A 282 18.29 -20.73 11.44
CA ALA A 282 18.12 -21.95 12.19
C ALA A 282 18.34 -21.73 13.70
N CYS A 283 17.58 -22.41 14.57
CA CYS A 283 17.68 -22.29 16.03
C CYS A 283 17.30 -23.61 16.73
#